data_1a64739ecb077d7753dc748d870d93e1
#
_entry.id   1a64739ecb077d7753dc748d870d93e1
#
_cell.length_a   1.000
_cell.length_b   1.000
_cell.length_c   1.000
_cell.angle_alpha   90.00
_cell.angle_beta   90.00
_cell.angle_gamma   90.00
#
_symmetry.space_group_name_H-M   'P 1'
#
loop_
_entity.id
_entity.type
_entity.pdbx_description
1 polymer ?
#
loop_
_entity_poly.entity_id
_entity_poly.type
_entity_poly.pdbx_seq_one_letter_code
_entity_poly.pdbx_strand_id
1 'polypeptide(L)'
;MPAVSPYAYKLEQIPTVHASVDVSGLRTDYWEYGDSSSPLQLVLIHGFRGDHHGLEPIVAELGPGVHAVIPDLPGFGLSEALPSPANIDSFSRWLIQFLEVIGADKDVVVLGHSFGSIIVGGATAQGLTQRRIIMINPIAANALKGPRGIMTRLAVLYYKAAAALPARAGYALLKNKLIVRVMSETMAKTEDKNLRQWIHEQHDQYFSLFDSRDSVLEAFETSVSNDVSMFAPKIHQELLMLVADKDDITALPEQKLLASRIPGAQIEVVEGVGHLVHYEAPDFAAKHIQAFLNEAKK
;
A
#
# COMPACT_ATOMS: atom_id res chain seq x y z
N MET A 1 11.25 -15.68 -21.61
CA MET A 1 12.06 -15.56 -20.37
C MET A 1 11.30 -14.60 -19.47
N PRO A 2 11.23 -14.83 -18.16
CA PRO A 2 10.64 -13.85 -17.26
C PRO A 2 11.35 -12.49 -17.39
N ALA A 3 10.62 -11.41 -17.23
CA ALA A 3 11.22 -10.07 -17.28
C ALA A 3 12.17 -9.90 -16.10
N VAL A 4 13.35 -9.35 -16.36
CA VAL A 4 14.31 -9.03 -15.31
C VAL A 4 13.77 -7.79 -14.59
N SER A 5 13.74 -7.81 -13.25
CA SER A 5 13.37 -6.64 -12.46
C SER A 5 14.31 -5.48 -12.80
N PRO A 6 13.78 -4.30 -13.18
CA PRO A 6 14.63 -3.13 -13.42
C PRO A 6 15.31 -2.61 -12.13
N TYR A 7 14.86 -3.08 -10.98
CA TYR A 7 15.33 -2.67 -9.66
C TYR A 7 16.20 -3.72 -8.95
N ALA A 8 16.34 -4.95 -9.51
CA ALA A 8 17.05 -6.05 -8.88
C ALA A 8 18.46 -5.68 -8.46
N TYR A 9 19.24 -5.05 -9.36
CA TYR A 9 20.63 -4.66 -9.07
C TYR A 9 20.75 -3.70 -7.87
N LYS A 10 19.82 -2.77 -7.72
CA LYS A 10 19.81 -1.85 -6.59
C LYS A 10 19.38 -2.55 -5.31
N LEU A 11 18.35 -3.39 -5.39
CA LEU A 11 17.81 -4.12 -4.25
C LEU A 11 18.83 -5.13 -3.69
N GLU A 12 19.59 -5.82 -4.55
CA GLU A 12 20.66 -6.74 -4.14
C GLU A 12 21.78 -6.08 -3.33
N GLN A 13 21.93 -4.76 -3.41
CA GLN A 13 22.91 -4.00 -2.65
C GLN A 13 22.42 -3.59 -1.26
N ILE A 14 21.15 -3.83 -0.96
CA ILE A 14 20.50 -3.44 0.29
C ILE A 14 20.42 -4.67 1.19
N PRO A 15 21.07 -4.66 2.37
CA PRO A 15 20.87 -5.70 3.37
C PRO A 15 19.39 -5.89 3.63
N THR A 16 18.90 -7.13 3.53
CA THR A 16 17.49 -7.47 3.72
C THR A 16 17.35 -8.62 4.68
N VAL A 17 16.49 -8.47 5.67
CA VAL A 17 16.18 -9.49 6.67
C VAL A 17 14.68 -9.73 6.70
N HIS A 18 14.27 -10.99 6.55
CA HIS A 18 12.90 -11.42 6.83
C HIS A 18 12.76 -11.80 8.30
N ALA A 19 11.74 -11.27 8.95
CA ALA A 19 11.41 -11.58 10.33
C ALA A 19 9.89 -11.70 10.53
N SER A 20 9.48 -12.19 11.69
CA SER A 20 8.08 -12.20 12.10
C SER A 20 7.93 -11.81 13.56
N VAL A 21 6.82 -11.16 13.87
CA VAL A 21 6.45 -10.78 15.25
C VAL A 21 5.03 -11.19 15.56
N ASP A 22 4.73 -11.37 16.82
CA ASP A 22 3.36 -11.51 17.31
C ASP A 22 2.77 -10.12 17.58
N VAL A 23 1.70 -9.78 16.87
CA VAL A 23 0.94 -8.55 17.07
C VAL A 23 -0.41 -8.91 17.71
N SER A 24 -0.43 -8.92 19.05
CA SER A 24 -1.64 -9.25 19.82
C SER A 24 -2.23 -10.64 19.49
N GLY A 25 -1.38 -11.67 19.36
CA GLY A 25 -1.77 -13.04 19.04
C GLY A 25 -1.88 -13.31 17.53
N LEU A 26 -1.46 -12.38 16.68
CA LEU A 26 -1.45 -12.52 15.23
C LEU A 26 -0.02 -12.50 14.72
N ARG A 27 0.44 -13.57 14.07
CA ARG A 27 1.74 -13.58 13.42
C ARG A 27 1.75 -12.64 12.23
N THR A 28 2.65 -11.65 12.27
CA THR A 28 2.90 -10.70 11.20
C THR A 28 4.31 -10.89 10.67
N ASP A 29 4.43 -11.20 9.40
CA ASP A 29 5.70 -11.28 8.68
C ASP A 29 6.07 -9.91 8.11
N TYR A 30 7.37 -9.54 8.18
CA TYR A 30 7.86 -8.28 7.65
C TYR A 30 9.30 -8.41 7.15
N TRP A 31 9.67 -7.50 6.28
CA TRP A 31 11.04 -7.38 5.74
C TRP A 31 11.65 -6.07 6.21
N GLU A 32 12.87 -6.17 6.68
CA GLU A 32 13.70 -5.07 7.12
C GLU A 32 14.80 -4.84 6.09
N TYR A 33 14.95 -3.61 5.64
CA TYR A 33 15.86 -3.20 4.57
C TYR A 33 16.81 -2.13 5.09
N GLY A 34 18.09 -2.22 4.68
CA GLY A 34 19.12 -1.28 5.06
C GLY A 34 19.90 -1.74 6.30
N ASP A 35 20.58 -0.79 6.94
CA ASP A 35 21.38 -1.07 8.13
C ASP A 35 20.54 -1.07 9.39
N SER A 36 20.24 -2.26 9.92
CA SER A 36 19.47 -2.44 11.16
C SER A 36 20.15 -1.90 12.42
N SER A 37 21.45 -1.55 12.35
CA SER A 37 22.13 -0.85 13.43
C SER A 37 21.83 0.66 13.45
N SER A 38 21.29 1.19 12.37
CA SER A 38 20.81 2.56 12.25
C SER A 38 19.38 2.69 12.79
N PRO A 39 18.96 3.88 13.27
CA PRO A 39 17.58 4.09 13.67
C PRO A 39 16.60 3.79 12.52
N LEU A 40 15.49 3.11 12.83
CA LEU A 40 14.40 2.90 11.88
C LEU A 40 13.83 4.26 11.43
N GLN A 41 13.71 4.47 10.13
CA GLN A 41 13.29 5.74 9.55
C GLN A 41 11.92 5.67 8.86
N LEU A 42 11.57 4.50 8.30
CA LEU A 42 10.42 4.38 7.42
C LEU A 42 9.72 3.02 7.60
N VAL A 43 8.39 3.04 7.75
CA VAL A 43 7.55 1.85 7.66
C VAL A 43 6.58 2.04 6.50
N LEU A 44 6.55 1.07 5.57
CA LEU A 44 5.75 1.16 4.35
C LEU A 44 4.62 0.13 4.37
N ILE A 45 3.41 0.59 4.17
CA ILE A 45 2.17 -0.21 4.20
C ILE A 45 1.62 -0.34 2.79
N HIS A 46 1.60 -1.57 2.26
CA HIS A 46 1.22 -1.85 0.88
C HIS A 46 -0.29 -1.72 0.60
N GLY A 47 -0.65 -1.79 -0.68
CA GLY A 47 -2.02 -1.71 -1.17
C GLY A 47 -2.77 -3.05 -1.09
N PHE A 48 -4.06 -3.00 -1.42
CA PHE A 48 -4.94 -4.17 -1.49
C PHE A 48 -4.40 -5.22 -2.47
N ARG A 49 -4.38 -6.47 -2.06
CA ARG A 49 -3.84 -7.65 -2.77
C ARG A 49 -2.33 -7.63 -3.03
N GLY A 50 -1.62 -6.62 -2.55
CA GLY A 50 -0.16 -6.59 -2.57
C GLY A 50 0.45 -7.34 -1.39
N ASP A 51 1.77 -7.32 -1.38
CA ASP A 51 2.64 -7.71 -0.27
C ASP A 51 3.88 -6.79 -0.28
N HIS A 52 4.89 -7.08 0.53
CA HIS A 52 6.11 -6.28 0.61
C HIS A 52 6.80 -6.06 -0.75
N HIS A 53 6.77 -7.05 -1.67
CA HIS A 53 7.41 -6.92 -3.00
C HIS A 53 6.89 -5.71 -3.79
N GLY A 54 5.62 -5.31 -3.58
CA GLY A 54 5.05 -4.16 -4.26
C GLY A 54 5.75 -2.85 -3.93
N LEU A 55 6.39 -2.73 -2.76
CA LEU A 55 7.05 -1.50 -2.34
C LEU A 55 8.58 -1.57 -2.41
N GLU A 56 9.16 -2.74 -2.72
CA GLU A 56 10.60 -2.91 -2.92
C GLU A 56 11.22 -1.98 -3.98
N PRO A 57 10.57 -1.61 -5.10
CA PRO A 57 11.15 -0.66 -6.03
C PRO A 57 11.42 0.71 -5.40
N ILE A 58 10.57 1.17 -4.47
CA ILE A 58 10.82 2.41 -3.72
C ILE A 58 12.04 2.24 -2.83
N VAL A 59 12.16 1.12 -2.11
CA VAL A 59 13.32 0.80 -1.26
C VAL A 59 14.59 0.74 -2.10
N ALA A 60 14.54 0.11 -3.27
CA ALA A 60 15.68 0.04 -4.20
C ALA A 60 16.17 1.44 -4.62
N GLU A 61 15.26 2.39 -4.86
CA GLU A 61 15.60 3.76 -5.21
C GLU A 61 16.05 4.60 -4.00
N LEU A 62 15.56 4.30 -2.80
CA LEU A 62 16.03 4.92 -1.55
C LEU A 62 17.48 4.54 -1.23
N GLY A 63 17.87 3.30 -1.60
CA GLY A 63 19.22 2.76 -1.38
C GLY A 63 19.50 2.36 0.07
N PRO A 64 20.72 1.85 0.34
CA PRO A 64 21.06 1.23 1.63
C PRO A 64 21.19 2.23 2.79
N GLY A 65 21.13 3.53 2.53
CA GLY A 65 21.21 4.58 3.56
C GLY A 65 19.91 4.83 4.33
N VAL A 66 18.82 4.17 3.97
CA VAL A 66 17.52 4.27 4.65
C VAL A 66 17.22 2.94 5.31
N HIS A 67 17.03 2.95 6.63
CA HIS A 67 16.53 1.80 7.37
C HIS A 67 14.99 1.79 7.28
N ALA A 68 14.43 0.79 6.62
CA ALA A 68 13.01 0.70 6.34
C ALA A 68 12.44 -0.68 6.68
N VAL A 69 11.16 -0.72 7.02
CA VAL A 69 10.40 -1.96 7.29
C VAL A 69 9.15 -2.00 6.42
N ILE A 70 8.88 -3.16 5.82
CA ILE A 70 7.66 -3.44 5.07
C ILE A 70 7.00 -4.70 5.64
N PRO A 71 5.90 -4.59 6.40
CA PRO A 71 5.12 -5.76 6.78
C PRO A 71 4.21 -6.21 5.62
N ASP A 72 3.95 -7.51 5.55
CA ASP A 72 2.78 -7.99 4.84
C ASP A 72 1.52 -7.67 5.67
N LEU A 73 0.51 -7.07 5.06
CA LEU A 73 -0.76 -6.78 5.72
C LEU A 73 -1.44 -8.07 6.19
N PRO A 74 -2.19 -8.03 7.30
CA PRO A 74 -2.93 -9.20 7.77
C PRO A 74 -3.79 -9.83 6.67
N GLY A 75 -3.60 -11.14 6.46
CA GLY A 75 -4.28 -11.94 5.44
C GLY A 75 -3.65 -11.87 4.04
N PHE A 76 -2.50 -11.21 3.88
CA PHE A 76 -1.75 -11.13 2.63
C PHE A 76 -0.30 -11.60 2.83
N GLY A 77 0.35 -11.99 1.72
CA GLY A 77 1.72 -12.48 1.75
C GLY A 77 1.89 -13.67 2.69
N LEU A 78 2.74 -13.52 3.69
CA LEU A 78 3.01 -14.53 4.72
C LEU A 78 2.33 -14.25 6.07
N SER A 79 1.67 -13.08 6.24
CA SER A 79 1.01 -12.70 7.48
C SER A 79 -0.33 -13.39 7.67
N GLU A 80 -0.63 -13.78 8.92
CA GLU A 80 -1.93 -14.34 9.29
C GLU A 80 -3.06 -13.31 9.13
N ALA A 81 -4.28 -13.80 8.86
CA ALA A 81 -5.44 -12.93 8.72
C ALA A 81 -5.95 -12.43 10.09
N LEU A 82 -6.46 -11.21 10.11
CA LEU A 82 -7.20 -10.69 11.28
C LEU A 82 -8.39 -11.59 11.62
N PRO A 83 -8.79 -11.66 12.91
CA PRO A 83 -10.05 -12.30 13.29
C PRO A 83 -11.23 -11.69 12.52
N SER A 84 -12.08 -12.56 11.96
CA SER A 84 -13.27 -12.14 11.22
C SER A 84 -14.39 -11.69 12.19
N PRO A 85 -15.13 -10.62 11.88
CA PRO A 85 -15.03 -9.79 10.67
C PRO A 85 -13.95 -8.71 10.79
N ALA A 86 -13.02 -8.70 9.81
CA ALA A 86 -12.02 -7.65 9.72
C ALA A 86 -12.60 -6.38 9.07
N ASN A 87 -12.22 -5.22 9.58
CA ASN A 87 -12.66 -3.91 9.11
C ASN A 87 -11.55 -2.86 9.28
N ILE A 88 -11.81 -1.62 8.87
CA ILE A 88 -10.80 -0.56 8.94
C ILE A 88 -10.27 -0.31 10.35
N ASP A 89 -11.12 -0.45 11.37
CA ASP A 89 -10.70 -0.26 12.76
C ASP A 89 -9.74 -1.35 13.22
N SER A 90 -9.94 -2.59 12.79
CA SER A 90 -9.04 -3.71 13.14
C SER A 90 -7.70 -3.61 12.40
N PHE A 91 -7.69 -3.26 11.10
CA PHE A 91 -6.46 -2.99 10.36
C PHE A 91 -5.66 -1.82 10.95
N SER A 92 -6.35 -0.73 11.29
CA SER A 92 -5.71 0.46 11.89
C SER A 92 -5.11 0.18 13.26
N ARG A 93 -5.82 -0.60 14.09
CA ARG A 93 -5.32 -1.04 15.40
C ARG A 93 -4.12 -1.97 15.26
N TRP A 94 -4.19 -2.92 14.31
CA TRP A 94 -3.05 -3.78 13.99
C TRP A 94 -1.81 -2.94 13.62
N LEU A 95 -1.96 -1.91 12.77
CA LEU A 95 -0.83 -1.05 12.41
C LEU A 95 -0.20 -0.38 13.62
N ILE A 96 -1.01 0.20 14.51
CA ILE A 96 -0.50 0.84 15.74
C ILE A 96 0.26 -0.17 16.59
N GLN A 97 -0.32 -1.36 16.82
CA GLN A 97 0.32 -2.42 17.61
C GLN A 97 1.58 -2.99 16.94
N PHE A 98 1.57 -3.12 15.61
CA PHE A 98 2.76 -3.53 14.87
C PHE A 98 3.92 -2.55 15.08
N LEU A 99 3.66 -1.25 14.94
CA LEU A 99 4.66 -0.20 15.17
C LEU A 99 5.21 -0.22 16.61
N GLU A 100 4.36 -0.48 17.59
CA GLU A 100 4.77 -0.62 18.98
C GLU A 100 5.68 -1.84 19.19
N VAL A 101 5.31 -3.00 18.62
CA VAL A 101 6.07 -4.26 18.78
C VAL A 101 7.46 -4.18 18.12
N ILE A 102 7.57 -3.53 16.95
CA ILE A 102 8.88 -3.33 16.31
C ILE A 102 9.68 -2.16 16.90
N GLY A 103 9.16 -1.48 17.92
CA GLY A 103 9.85 -0.37 18.56
C GLY A 103 9.94 0.90 17.73
N ALA A 104 9.03 1.10 16.76
CA ALA A 104 8.98 2.30 15.94
C ALA A 104 8.59 3.52 16.80
N ASP A 105 9.54 4.43 16.98
CA ASP A 105 9.31 5.65 17.75
C ASP A 105 8.46 6.68 16.96
N LYS A 106 8.19 7.81 17.60
CA LYS A 106 7.35 8.88 17.03
C LYS A 106 7.96 9.60 15.84
N ASP A 107 9.26 9.45 15.60
CA ASP A 107 10.00 10.13 14.53
C ASP A 107 10.10 9.22 13.28
N VAL A 108 9.73 7.94 13.41
CA VAL A 108 9.55 7.04 12.26
C VAL A 108 8.43 7.55 11.37
N VAL A 109 8.69 7.61 10.07
CA VAL A 109 7.68 8.00 9.07
C VAL A 109 6.88 6.77 8.67
N VAL A 110 5.54 6.88 8.65
CA VAL A 110 4.67 5.80 8.18
C VAL A 110 4.12 6.14 6.81
N LEU A 111 4.39 5.29 5.82
CA LEU A 111 3.94 5.44 4.45
C LEU A 111 2.82 4.45 4.16
N GLY A 112 1.72 4.92 3.56
CA GLY A 112 0.64 4.06 3.06
C GLY A 112 0.40 4.25 1.57
N HIS A 113 0.39 3.14 0.80
CA HIS A 113 0.01 3.14 -0.61
C HIS A 113 -1.41 2.61 -0.78
N SER A 114 -2.27 3.32 -1.53
CA SER A 114 -3.61 2.85 -1.89
C SER A 114 -4.43 2.45 -0.65
N PHE A 115 -4.80 1.18 -0.49
CA PHE A 115 -5.47 0.66 0.71
C PHE A 115 -4.66 0.92 1.99
N GLY A 116 -3.34 0.80 1.93
CA GLY A 116 -2.46 1.18 3.03
C GLY A 116 -2.64 2.62 3.49
N SER A 117 -3.00 3.55 2.59
CA SER A 117 -3.31 4.94 2.95
C SER A 117 -4.59 5.06 3.80
N ILE A 118 -5.60 4.23 3.53
CA ILE A 118 -6.82 4.17 4.36
C ILE A 118 -6.49 3.66 5.76
N ILE A 119 -5.64 2.63 5.84
CA ILE A 119 -5.19 2.04 7.12
C ILE A 119 -4.42 3.08 7.94
N VAL A 120 -3.47 3.79 7.32
CA VAL A 120 -2.72 4.88 7.97
C VAL A 120 -3.66 5.99 8.41
N GLY A 121 -4.61 6.42 7.57
CA GLY A 121 -5.63 7.41 7.92
C GLY A 121 -6.49 6.97 9.11
N GLY A 122 -6.94 5.72 9.13
CA GLY A 122 -7.69 5.15 10.25
C GLY A 122 -6.85 5.07 11.54
N ALA A 123 -5.56 4.72 11.42
CA ALA A 123 -4.63 4.71 12.55
C ALA A 123 -4.44 6.11 13.15
N THR A 124 -4.36 7.18 12.34
CA THR A 124 -4.31 8.55 12.86
C THR A 124 -5.53 8.88 13.70
N ALA A 125 -6.71 8.44 13.25
CA ALA A 125 -7.96 8.64 13.98
C ALA A 125 -8.04 7.85 15.30
N GLN A 126 -7.25 6.78 15.43
CA GLN A 126 -7.14 5.94 16.62
C GLN A 126 -5.94 6.29 17.52
N GLY A 127 -5.19 7.36 17.21
CA GLY A 127 -4.11 7.85 18.06
C GLY A 127 -2.72 7.39 17.64
N LEU A 128 -2.48 7.17 16.35
CA LEU A 128 -1.14 6.95 15.80
C LEU A 128 -0.17 8.02 16.33
N THR A 129 0.93 7.59 16.94
CA THR A 129 1.88 8.48 17.65
C THR A 129 2.95 9.08 16.77
N GLN A 130 3.19 8.49 15.60
CA GLN A 130 4.15 8.97 14.62
C GLN A 130 3.74 10.36 14.11
N ARG A 131 4.71 11.27 14.06
CA ARG A 131 4.48 12.69 13.76
C ARG A 131 4.32 12.98 12.28
N ARG A 132 4.77 12.06 11.44
CA ARG A 132 4.94 12.24 10.00
C ARG A 132 4.44 11.04 9.24
N ILE A 133 3.63 11.30 8.22
CA ILE A 133 3.07 10.27 7.36
C ILE A 133 3.25 10.62 5.88
N ILE A 134 3.35 9.59 5.05
CA ILE A 134 3.36 9.72 3.59
C ILE A 134 2.21 8.90 3.02
N MET A 135 1.54 9.43 2.01
CA MET A 135 0.49 8.69 1.29
C MET A 135 0.79 8.70 -0.21
N ILE A 136 0.92 7.51 -0.79
CA ILE A 136 1.09 7.35 -2.24
C ILE A 136 -0.25 6.96 -2.85
N ASN A 137 -0.74 7.74 -3.79
CA ASN A 137 -2.04 7.56 -4.43
C ASN A 137 -3.14 7.21 -3.41
N PRO A 138 -3.36 8.07 -2.38
CA PRO A 138 -4.34 7.79 -1.35
C PRO A 138 -5.73 7.64 -1.95
N ILE A 139 -6.52 6.75 -1.39
CA ILE A 139 -7.95 6.63 -1.72
C ILE A 139 -8.66 7.84 -1.11
N ALA A 140 -8.79 8.89 -1.90
CA ALA A 140 -9.22 10.22 -1.45
C ALA A 140 -10.75 10.38 -1.34
N ALA A 141 -11.51 9.48 -1.99
CA ALA A 141 -12.98 9.51 -2.00
C ALA A 141 -13.54 8.09 -2.13
N ASN A 142 -14.80 7.93 -1.70
CA ASN A 142 -15.47 6.63 -1.75
C ASN A 142 -15.52 6.09 -3.19
N ALA A 143 -14.97 4.91 -3.39
CA ALA A 143 -14.83 4.27 -4.69
C ALA A 143 -16.17 3.98 -5.41
N LEU A 144 -17.28 3.91 -4.67
CA LEU A 144 -18.64 3.67 -5.22
C LEU A 144 -19.31 4.96 -5.71
N LYS A 145 -18.76 6.13 -5.37
CA LYS A 145 -19.28 7.45 -5.74
C LYS A 145 -18.42 8.06 -6.85
N GLY A 146 -19.03 8.47 -7.96
CA GLY A 146 -18.33 9.17 -9.02
C GLY A 146 -18.41 8.49 -10.40
N PRO A 147 -17.89 9.13 -11.46
CA PRO A 147 -18.01 8.68 -12.85
C PRO A 147 -17.32 7.33 -13.14
N ARG A 148 -16.34 6.96 -12.33
CA ARG A 148 -15.61 5.66 -12.42
C ARG A 148 -16.31 4.51 -11.68
N GLY A 149 -17.46 4.77 -11.05
CA GLY A 149 -18.24 3.80 -10.30
C GLY A 149 -18.66 2.54 -11.08
N ILE A 150 -18.62 2.56 -12.43
CA ILE A 150 -18.92 1.38 -13.25
C ILE A 150 -17.87 0.30 -13.05
N MET A 151 -16.56 0.63 -13.13
CA MET A 151 -15.49 -0.35 -12.93
C MET A 151 -15.50 -0.86 -11.49
N THR A 152 -15.69 0.01 -10.52
CA THR A 152 -15.84 -0.37 -9.11
C THR A 152 -17.06 -1.27 -8.92
N ARG A 153 -18.19 -1.01 -9.57
CA ARG A 153 -19.37 -1.89 -9.52
C ARG A 153 -19.12 -3.26 -10.12
N LEU A 154 -18.35 -3.35 -11.21
CA LEU A 154 -17.92 -4.63 -11.78
C LEU A 154 -17.01 -5.39 -10.82
N ALA A 155 -16.07 -4.70 -10.17
CA ALA A 155 -15.26 -5.29 -9.11
C ALA A 155 -16.13 -5.78 -7.94
N VAL A 156 -17.05 -4.97 -7.44
CA VAL A 156 -17.99 -5.38 -6.39
C VAL A 156 -18.81 -6.62 -6.81
N LEU A 157 -19.30 -6.66 -8.06
CA LEU A 157 -20.02 -7.83 -8.57
C LEU A 157 -19.13 -9.08 -8.59
N TYR A 158 -17.89 -8.94 -9.03
CA TYR A 158 -16.89 -10.03 -9.03
C TYR A 158 -16.62 -10.58 -7.62
N TYR A 159 -16.38 -9.70 -6.63
CA TYR A 159 -16.17 -10.13 -5.25
C TYR A 159 -17.45 -10.72 -4.61
N LYS A 160 -18.64 -10.18 -4.91
CA LYS A 160 -19.93 -10.77 -4.50
C LYS A 160 -20.15 -12.15 -5.11
N ALA A 161 -19.79 -12.35 -6.39
CA ALA A 161 -19.87 -13.66 -7.01
C ALA A 161 -18.93 -14.66 -6.31
N ALA A 162 -17.71 -14.27 -5.96
CA ALA A 162 -16.80 -15.10 -5.21
C ALA A 162 -17.31 -15.44 -3.80
N ALA A 163 -17.98 -14.50 -3.14
CA ALA A 163 -18.60 -14.70 -1.83
C ALA A 163 -19.78 -15.69 -1.90
N ALA A 164 -20.59 -15.65 -2.97
CA ALA A 164 -21.76 -16.50 -3.15
C ALA A 164 -21.41 -17.95 -3.51
N LEU A 165 -20.21 -18.22 -3.98
CA LEU A 165 -19.74 -19.57 -4.32
C LEU A 165 -19.32 -20.36 -3.05
N PRO A 166 -19.28 -21.70 -3.09
CA PRO A 166 -18.60 -22.49 -2.06
C PRO A 166 -17.16 -21.99 -1.86
N ALA A 167 -16.65 -22.03 -0.63
CA ALA A 167 -15.39 -21.38 -0.25
C ALA A 167 -14.22 -21.71 -1.20
N ARG A 168 -14.04 -22.98 -1.57
CA ARG A 168 -12.98 -23.41 -2.50
C ARG A 168 -13.13 -22.82 -3.90
N ALA A 169 -14.37 -22.75 -4.41
CA ALA A 169 -14.64 -22.21 -5.75
C ALA A 169 -14.49 -20.68 -5.78
N GLY A 170 -14.99 -19.99 -4.73
CA GLY A 170 -14.78 -18.54 -4.57
C GLY A 170 -13.30 -18.19 -4.44
N TYR A 171 -12.55 -18.95 -3.66
CA TYR A 171 -11.09 -18.77 -3.54
C TYR A 171 -10.39 -18.96 -4.91
N ALA A 172 -10.74 -20.02 -5.64
CA ALA A 172 -10.18 -20.25 -6.98
C ALA A 172 -10.54 -19.14 -7.97
N LEU A 173 -11.77 -18.59 -7.89
CA LEU A 173 -12.19 -17.45 -8.70
C LEU A 173 -11.33 -16.22 -8.39
N LEU A 174 -11.09 -15.90 -7.12
CA LEU A 174 -10.29 -14.75 -6.69
C LEU A 174 -8.80 -14.89 -7.10
N LYS A 175 -8.30 -16.11 -7.27
CA LYS A 175 -6.93 -16.40 -7.75
C LYS A 175 -6.83 -16.57 -9.27
N ASN A 176 -7.89 -16.28 -10.01
CA ASN A 176 -7.89 -16.48 -11.46
C ASN A 176 -6.91 -15.52 -12.15
N LYS A 177 -5.86 -16.11 -12.78
CA LYS A 177 -4.77 -15.35 -13.41
C LYS A 177 -5.24 -14.44 -14.55
N LEU A 178 -6.29 -14.83 -15.30
CA LEU A 178 -6.83 -14.00 -16.38
C LEU A 178 -7.45 -12.70 -15.81
N ILE A 179 -8.17 -12.81 -14.70
CA ILE A 179 -8.76 -11.65 -14.03
C ILE A 179 -7.67 -10.75 -13.44
N VAL A 180 -6.67 -11.34 -12.78
CA VAL A 180 -5.49 -10.60 -12.29
C VAL A 180 -4.78 -9.88 -13.44
N ARG A 181 -4.60 -10.54 -14.58
CA ARG A 181 -4.00 -9.94 -15.78
C ARG A 181 -4.83 -8.75 -16.30
N VAL A 182 -6.14 -8.87 -16.40
CA VAL A 182 -7.02 -7.75 -16.81
C VAL A 182 -6.91 -6.58 -15.83
N MET A 183 -6.86 -6.85 -14.53
CA MET A 183 -6.64 -5.81 -13.52
C MET A 183 -5.28 -5.12 -13.71
N SER A 184 -4.23 -5.89 -13.93
CA SER A 184 -2.89 -5.39 -14.19
C SER A 184 -2.81 -4.51 -15.43
N GLU A 185 -3.41 -4.93 -16.54
CA GLU A 185 -3.47 -4.17 -17.80
C GLU A 185 -4.19 -2.82 -17.63
N THR A 186 -5.22 -2.76 -16.79
CA THR A 186 -5.96 -1.51 -16.55
C THR A 186 -5.18 -0.54 -15.67
N MET A 187 -4.37 -1.03 -14.75
CA MET A 187 -3.63 -0.21 -13.78
C MET A 187 -2.31 0.34 -14.34
N ALA A 188 -1.57 -0.46 -15.13
CA ALA A 188 -0.28 -0.05 -15.68
C ALA A 188 -0.45 0.96 -16.83
N LYS A 189 0.14 2.15 -16.70
CA LYS A 189 0.07 3.24 -17.70
C LYS A 189 1.38 3.45 -18.46
N THR A 190 2.48 2.88 -17.98
CA THR A 190 3.79 3.02 -18.62
C THR A 190 3.75 2.59 -20.09
N GLU A 191 4.46 3.33 -20.96
CA GLU A 191 4.65 2.98 -22.38
C GLU A 191 5.87 2.07 -22.58
N ASP A 192 6.75 1.96 -21.59
CA ASP A 192 7.88 1.03 -21.61
C ASP A 192 7.36 -0.40 -21.54
N LYS A 193 7.56 -1.15 -22.63
CA LYS A 193 7.08 -2.52 -22.77
C LYS A 193 7.76 -3.49 -21.78
N ASN A 194 9.02 -3.26 -21.45
CA ASN A 194 9.76 -4.12 -20.52
C ASN A 194 9.27 -3.90 -19.08
N LEU A 195 9.12 -2.63 -18.68
CA LEU A 195 8.55 -2.28 -17.37
C LEU A 195 7.12 -2.80 -17.26
N ARG A 196 6.29 -2.60 -18.28
CA ARG A 196 4.91 -3.11 -18.31
C ARG A 196 4.85 -4.62 -18.16
N GLN A 197 5.69 -5.35 -18.91
CA GLN A 197 5.76 -6.81 -18.80
C GLN A 197 6.17 -7.23 -17.38
N TRP A 198 7.18 -6.60 -16.82
CA TRP A 198 7.62 -6.87 -15.45
C TRP A 198 6.52 -6.62 -14.44
N ILE A 199 5.78 -5.48 -14.52
CA ILE A 199 4.64 -5.18 -13.65
C ILE A 199 3.58 -6.30 -13.73
N HIS A 200 3.26 -6.76 -14.94
CA HIS A 200 2.31 -7.84 -15.10
C HIS A 200 2.78 -9.15 -14.47
N GLU A 201 4.06 -9.47 -14.57
CA GLU A 201 4.64 -10.65 -13.92
C GLU A 201 4.64 -10.52 -12.39
N GLN A 202 4.89 -9.32 -11.84
CA GLN A 202 4.73 -9.05 -10.40
C GLN A 202 3.30 -9.33 -9.92
N HIS A 203 2.31 -8.82 -10.66
CA HIS A 203 0.91 -9.08 -10.31
C HIS A 203 0.53 -10.55 -10.46
N ASP A 204 0.98 -11.24 -11.52
CA ASP A 204 0.73 -12.68 -11.70
C ASP A 204 1.33 -13.52 -10.58
N GLN A 205 2.45 -13.09 -10.01
CA GLN A 205 3.18 -13.80 -8.96
C GLN A 205 2.62 -13.51 -7.56
N TYR A 206 2.36 -12.24 -7.24
CA TYR A 206 2.11 -11.79 -5.86
C TYR A 206 0.66 -11.41 -5.56
N PHE A 207 -0.14 -10.93 -6.53
CA PHE A 207 -1.53 -10.46 -6.28
C PHE A 207 -2.52 -11.56 -5.84
N SER A 208 -2.09 -12.79 -5.80
CA SER A 208 -2.92 -13.91 -5.35
C SER A 208 -2.36 -14.62 -4.13
N LEU A 209 -1.43 -13.98 -3.40
CA LEU A 209 -0.90 -14.45 -2.13
C LEU A 209 -1.74 -13.89 -0.98
N PHE A 210 -2.87 -14.54 -0.69
CA PHE A 210 -3.73 -14.22 0.43
C PHE A 210 -4.16 -15.51 1.15
N ASP A 211 -4.37 -15.40 2.46
CA ASP A 211 -4.62 -16.51 3.36
C ASP A 211 -5.89 -17.28 2.98
N SER A 212 -7.02 -16.59 2.87
CA SER A 212 -8.30 -17.21 2.63
C SER A 212 -9.19 -16.37 1.69
N ARG A 213 -10.31 -16.98 1.22
CA ARG A 213 -11.36 -16.27 0.53
C ARG A 213 -11.91 -15.13 1.39
N ASP A 214 -12.17 -15.42 2.64
CA ASP A 214 -12.91 -14.51 3.51
C ASP A 214 -12.03 -13.33 3.92
N SER A 215 -10.72 -13.53 4.16
CA SER A 215 -9.78 -12.44 4.44
C SER A 215 -9.70 -11.42 3.29
N VAL A 216 -9.62 -11.89 2.04
CA VAL A 216 -9.58 -10.97 0.89
C VAL A 216 -10.93 -10.30 0.61
N LEU A 217 -12.06 -10.96 0.89
CA LEU A 217 -13.39 -10.37 0.78
C LEU A 217 -13.61 -9.26 1.81
N GLU A 218 -13.22 -9.46 3.05
CA GLU A 218 -13.31 -8.48 4.13
C GLU A 218 -12.38 -7.29 3.87
N ALA A 219 -11.15 -7.55 3.42
CA ALA A 219 -10.23 -6.48 3.01
C ALA A 219 -10.76 -5.68 1.81
N PHE A 220 -11.37 -6.35 0.82
CA PHE A 220 -12.03 -5.67 -0.30
C PHE A 220 -13.17 -4.76 0.18
N GLU A 221 -14.10 -5.31 0.97
CA GLU A 221 -15.22 -4.53 1.53
C GLU A 221 -14.70 -3.33 2.31
N THR A 222 -13.65 -3.52 3.13
CA THR A 222 -12.99 -2.46 3.87
C THR A 222 -12.42 -1.40 2.94
N SER A 223 -11.78 -1.81 1.83
CA SER A 223 -11.12 -0.89 0.89
C SER A 223 -12.08 -0.06 0.06
N VAL A 224 -13.30 -0.58 -0.25
CA VAL A 224 -14.29 0.14 -1.07
C VAL A 224 -15.29 0.93 -0.23
N SER A 225 -15.43 0.60 1.05
CA SER A 225 -16.37 1.27 1.98
C SER A 225 -15.73 2.44 2.72
N ASN A 226 -14.40 2.54 2.72
CA ASN A 226 -13.66 3.58 3.43
C ASN A 226 -12.78 4.38 2.47
N ASP A 227 -12.45 5.60 2.87
CA ASP A 227 -11.50 6.48 2.18
C ASP A 227 -10.82 7.41 3.20
N VAL A 228 -9.68 7.98 2.80
CA VAL A 228 -8.88 8.85 3.68
C VAL A 228 -9.63 10.13 4.07
N SER A 229 -10.58 10.61 3.24
CA SER A 229 -11.32 11.84 3.54
C SER A 229 -12.20 11.71 4.80
N MET A 230 -12.58 10.49 5.17
CA MET A 230 -13.31 10.21 6.41
C MET A 230 -12.47 10.53 7.66
N PHE A 231 -11.16 10.42 7.54
CA PHE A 231 -10.19 10.62 8.62
C PHE A 231 -9.49 11.99 8.56
N ALA A 232 -9.64 12.74 7.47
CA ALA A 232 -8.97 14.03 7.26
C ALA A 232 -9.05 14.98 8.45
N PRO A 233 -10.21 15.13 9.18
CA PRO A 233 -10.29 15.98 10.37
C PRO A 233 -9.47 15.50 11.58
N LYS A 234 -8.95 14.26 11.52
CA LYS A 234 -8.15 13.64 12.58
C LYS A 234 -6.66 13.52 12.21
N ILE A 235 -6.29 13.87 10.99
CA ILE A 235 -4.90 13.87 10.56
C ILE A 235 -4.27 15.19 11.01
N HIS A 236 -3.40 15.09 12.01
CA HIS A 236 -2.63 16.22 12.55
C HIS A 236 -1.12 16.08 12.31
N GLN A 237 -0.72 14.95 11.72
CA GLN A 237 0.64 14.66 11.33
C GLN A 237 1.08 15.56 10.16
N GLU A 238 2.37 15.79 10.04
CA GLU A 238 2.95 16.31 8.81
C GLU A 238 2.70 15.29 7.70
N LEU A 239 2.03 15.70 6.64
CA LEU A 239 1.61 14.82 5.56
C LEU A 239 2.26 15.20 4.23
N LEU A 240 2.93 14.24 3.60
CA LEU A 240 3.33 14.28 2.20
C LEU A 240 2.43 13.35 1.38
N MET A 241 1.81 13.87 0.32
CA MET A 241 1.04 13.10 -0.64
C MET A 241 1.79 13.04 -1.98
N LEU A 242 2.10 11.83 -2.44
CA LEU A 242 2.68 11.57 -3.77
C LEU A 242 1.57 11.02 -4.66
N VAL A 243 1.18 11.75 -5.68
CA VAL A 243 -0.02 11.47 -6.45
C VAL A 243 0.23 11.45 -7.95
N ALA A 244 -0.48 10.60 -8.68
CA ALA A 244 -0.35 10.44 -10.12
C ALA A 244 -1.47 11.17 -10.87
N ASP A 245 -1.13 11.81 -12.00
CA ASP A 245 -2.10 12.56 -12.80
C ASP A 245 -3.07 11.68 -13.59
N LYS A 246 -2.66 10.43 -13.92
CA LYS A 246 -3.46 9.45 -14.67
C LYS A 246 -4.01 8.31 -13.80
N ASP A 247 -4.12 8.53 -12.50
CA ASP A 247 -4.72 7.53 -11.61
C ASP A 247 -6.20 7.33 -11.91
N ASP A 248 -6.56 6.10 -12.31
CA ASP A 248 -7.94 5.72 -12.62
C ASP A 248 -8.73 5.22 -11.41
N ILE A 249 -8.08 4.98 -10.29
CA ILE A 249 -8.73 4.55 -9.05
C ILE A 249 -9.12 5.76 -8.21
N THR A 250 -8.18 6.70 -8.00
CA THR A 250 -8.43 7.95 -7.29
C THR A 250 -7.95 9.14 -8.11
N ALA A 251 -8.90 9.94 -8.61
CA ALA A 251 -8.60 11.00 -9.54
C ALA A 251 -7.80 12.15 -8.88
N LEU A 252 -6.87 12.75 -9.61
CA LEU A 252 -6.08 13.87 -9.13
C LEU A 252 -6.89 15.02 -8.51
N PRO A 253 -8.06 15.43 -9.04
CA PRO A 253 -8.89 16.45 -8.38
C PRO A 253 -9.38 16.05 -6.99
N GLU A 254 -9.72 14.77 -6.79
CA GLU A 254 -10.14 14.24 -5.48
C GLU A 254 -8.98 14.22 -4.49
N GLN A 255 -7.78 13.86 -4.95
CA GLN A 255 -6.56 13.88 -4.13
C GLN A 255 -6.16 15.31 -3.74
N LYS A 256 -6.26 16.28 -4.67
CA LYS A 256 -6.05 17.71 -4.38
C LYS A 256 -7.09 18.25 -3.38
N LEU A 257 -8.34 17.81 -3.51
CA LEU A 257 -9.39 18.16 -2.56
C LEU A 257 -9.10 17.56 -1.17
N LEU A 258 -8.63 16.33 -1.09
CA LEU A 258 -8.19 15.72 0.17
C LEU A 258 -7.07 16.54 0.81
N ALA A 259 -6.01 16.86 0.07
CA ALA A 259 -4.89 17.66 0.56
C ALA A 259 -5.37 19.01 1.12
N SER A 260 -6.30 19.69 0.45
CA SER A 260 -6.84 20.97 0.90
C SER A 260 -7.63 20.92 2.22
N ARG A 261 -8.05 19.72 2.65
CA ARG A 261 -8.77 19.50 3.91
C ARG A 261 -7.86 19.18 5.09
N ILE A 262 -6.58 18.93 4.83
CA ILE A 262 -5.59 18.57 5.87
C ILE A 262 -4.59 19.71 5.99
N PRO A 263 -4.58 20.45 7.11
CA PRO A 263 -3.68 21.58 7.28
C PRO A 263 -2.21 21.19 7.15
N GLY A 264 -1.45 21.91 6.30
CA GLY A 264 -0.03 21.67 6.11
C GLY A 264 0.30 20.46 5.21
N ALA A 265 -0.70 19.80 4.60
CA ALA A 265 -0.42 18.72 3.66
C ALA A 265 0.37 19.22 2.46
N GLN A 266 1.49 18.57 2.19
CA GLN A 266 2.29 18.75 0.97
C GLN A 266 1.77 17.78 -0.10
N ILE A 267 1.71 18.20 -1.36
CA ILE A 267 1.30 17.35 -2.48
C ILE A 267 2.27 17.49 -3.64
N GLU A 268 2.80 16.37 -4.08
CA GLU A 268 3.69 16.26 -5.23
C GLU A 268 3.02 15.40 -6.30
N VAL A 269 2.98 15.90 -7.53
CA VAL A 269 2.29 15.25 -8.64
C VAL A 269 3.31 14.66 -9.60
N VAL A 270 3.20 13.35 -9.88
CA VAL A 270 3.95 12.71 -10.96
C VAL A 270 3.07 12.64 -12.22
N GLU A 271 3.62 13.12 -13.34
CA GLU A 271 2.91 13.14 -14.62
C GLU A 271 3.10 11.86 -15.42
N GLY A 272 2.08 11.49 -16.19
CA GLY A 272 2.12 10.35 -17.10
C GLY A 272 1.95 8.98 -16.43
N VAL A 273 1.79 8.93 -15.12
CA VAL A 273 1.74 7.72 -14.28
C VAL A 273 0.34 7.46 -13.76
N GLY A 274 0.01 6.19 -13.59
CA GLY A 274 -1.27 5.74 -13.03
C GLY A 274 -1.19 5.42 -11.53
N HIS A 275 -2.05 4.50 -11.10
CA HIS A 275 -2.14 4.11 -9.69
C HIS A 275 -0.86 3.44 -9.16
N LEU A 276 0.00 2.94 -10.05
CA LEU A 276 1.16 2.15 -9.72
C LEU A 276 2.45 2.99 -9.61
N VAL A 277 2.42 4.14 -8.95
CA VAL A 277 3.60 5.01 -8.73
C VAL A 277 4.79 4.21 -8.19
N HIS A 278 4.55 3.26 -7.29
CA HIS A 278 5.58 2.41 -6.69
C HIS A 278 6.31 1.51 -7.70
N TYR A 279 5.70 1.24 -8.87
CA TYR A 279 6.31 0.49 -9.97
C TYR A 279 6.76 1.39 -11.12
N GLU A 280 5.96 2.41 -11.46
CA GLU A 280 6.15 3.19 -12.68
C GLU A 280 7.08 4.40 -12.46
N ALA A 281 7.16 4.93 -11.24
CA ALA A 281 7.99 6.08 -10.88
C ALA A 281 8.55 5.99 -9.44
N PRO A 282 9.21 4.87 -9.07
CA PRO A 282 9.75 4.72 -7.72
C PRO A 282 10.88 5.70 -7.41
N ASP A 283 11.63 6.14 -8.43
CA ASP A 283 12.67 7.18 -8.33
C ASP A 283 12.08 8.55 -7.92
N PHE A 284 10.95 8.92 -8.52
CA PHE A 284 10.19 10.11 -8.09
C PHE A 284 9.76 9.97 -6.62
N ALA A 285 9.16 8.83 -6.26
CA ALA A 285 8.74 8.59 -4.89
C ALA A 285 9.93 8.65 -3.91
N ALA A 286 11.01 7.93 -4.20
CA ALA A 286 12.21 7.90 -3.36
C ALA A 286 12.83 9.29 -3.15
N LYS A 287 12.93 10.11 -4.22
CA LYS A 287 13.43 11.49 -4.15
C LYS A 287 12.64 12.32 -3.13
N HIS A 288 11.32 12.30 -3.22
CA HIS A 288 10.46 13.10 -2.33
C HIS A 288 10.41 12.53 -0.92
N ILE A 289 10.42 11.20 -0.76
CA ILE A 289 10.54 10.53 0.54
C ILE A 289 11.85 10.94 1.22
N GLN A 290 12.98 10.87 0.53
CA GLN A 290 14.29 11.27 1.07
C GLN A 290 14.32 12.75 1.52
N ALA A 291 13.76 13.65 0.70
CA ALA A 291 13.63 15.06 1.06
C ALA A 291 12.83 15.21 2.36
N PHE A 292 11.68 14.56 2.42
CA PHE A 292 10.80 14.57 3.59
C PHE A 292 11.47 13.97 4.83
N LEU A 293 12.20 12.86 4.72
CA LEU A 293 12.97 12.28 5.83
C LEU A 293 14.05 13.24 6.37
N ASN A 294 14.69 14.01 5.48
CA ASN A 294 15.78 14.92 5.85
C ASN A 294 15.29 16.24 6.47
N GLU A 295 14.06 16.68 6.22
CA GLU A 295 13.47 17.87 6.86
C GLU A 295 13.34 17.71 8.38
N ALA A 296 13.15 16.49 8.88
CA ALA A 296 13.07 16.18 10.31
C ALA A 296 14.41 16.34 11.07
N LYS A 297 15.53 16.44 10.36
CA LYS A 297 16.88 16.54 10.96
C LYS A 297 17.32 18.01 11.20
N LYS A 298 16.46 18.97 10.85
CA LYS A 298 16.68 20.41 11.10
C LYS A 298 15.88 20.92 12.29
#